data_bbd2c5bd028b7af1722d80e6fdf67710
#
_entry.id   bbd2c5bd028b7af1722d80e6fdf67710
#
_cell.length_a   1.000
_cell.length_b   1.000
_cell.length_c   1.000
_cell.angle_alpha   90.00
_cell.angle_beta   90.00
_cell.angle_gamma   90.00
#
_symmetry.space_group_name_H-M   'P 1'
#
loop_
_entity.id
_entity.type
_entity.pdbx_description
1 polymer ?
#
loop_
_entity_poly.entity_id
_entity_poly.type
_entity_poly.pdbx_seq_one_letter_code
_entity_poly.pdbx_strand_id
1 'polypeptide(L)'
;MHDGFVDSFVEVSQALVDFTDFVPTLAAVGKTTVPAGFITDGHSFVDVLRGESQGEREWVFCHYSRNGTPARPAGKEKIEQALEKQARAKQAKTMGRFARTERYKLYEDGRFYNIKNDVQETRPLAPGKGSAAAEAARRQLQSIHDQMPPWQPFLPSE
;
A
#
# COMPACT_ATOMS: atom_id res chain seq x y z
N MET A 1 7.18 -42.92 -17.82
CA MET A 1 6.21 -41.93 -17.35
C MET A 1 6.90 -41.15 -16.24
N HIS A 2 7.59 -40.09 -16.62
CA HIS A 2 8.32 -39.26 -15.64
C HIS A 2 7.34 -38.22 -15.10
N ASP A 3 7.01 -38.38 -13.84
CA ASP A 3 6.38 -37.32 -13.06
C ASP A 3 7.41 -36.19 -12.91
N GLY A 4 7.35 -35.23 -13.82
CA GLY A 4 8.02 -33.97 -13.73
C GLY A 4 7.33 -33.12 -12.64
N PHE A 5 7.50 -33.52 -11.39
CA PHE A 5 7.22 -32.63 -10.28
C PHE A 5 8.30 -31.54 -10.34
N VAL A 6 7.89 -30.37 -10.74
CA VAL A 6 8.70 -29.18 -10.81
C VAL A 6 9.40 -29.04 -9.45
N ASP A 7 10.72 -29.12 -9.45
CA ASP A 7 11.50 -28.61 -8.32
C ASP A 7 11.03 -27.18 -8.09
N SER A 8 10.27 -26.98 -7.03
CA SER A 8 9.76 -25.69 -6.67
C SER A 8 10.94 -24.82 -6.20
N PHE A 9 11.57 -24.14 -7.13
CA PHE A 9 12.45 -23.05 -6.81
C PHE A 9 11.58 -21.98 -6.17
N VAL A 10 11.62 -21.91 -4.84
CA VAL A 10 11.12 -20.74 -4.13
C VAL A 10 12.10 -19.61 -4.36
N GLU A 11 11.91 -18.88 -5.43
CA GLU A 11 12.66 -17.68 -5.70
C GLU A 11 12.04 -16.52 -4.93
N VAL A 12 12.87 -15.82 -4.14
CA VAL A 12 12.43 -14.63 -3.42
C VAL A 12 12.63 -13.41 -4.31
N SER A 13 11.56 -12.86 -4.83
CA SER A 13 11.60 -11.59 -5.55
C SER A 13 11.62 -10.41 -4.59
N GLN A 14 12.36 -9.35 -4.95
CA GLN A 14 12.36 -8.04 -4.27
C GLN A 14 11.38 -7.05 -4.93
N ALA A 15 10.62 -7.49 -5.93
CA ALA A 15 9.63 -6.65 -6.61
C ALA A 15 8.62 -6.09 -5.61
N LEU A 16 8.30 -4.81 -5.77
CA LEU A 16 7.23 -4.20 -5.02
C LEU A 16 5.89 -4.67 -5.57
N VAL A 17 5.04 -5.16 -4.69
CA VAL A 17 3.68 -5.63 -5.01
C VAL A 17 2.71 -4.94 -4.07
N ASP A 18 1.60 -4.44 -4.61
CA ASP A 18 0.47 -3.91 -3.86
C ASP A 18 -0.71 -4.89 -3.89
N PHE A 19 -1.64 -4.73 -2.97
CA PHE A 19 -2.84 -5.55 -2.92
C PHE A 19 -3.73 -5.37 -4.17
N THR A 20 -3.73 -4.16 -4.74
CA THR A 20 -4.45 -3.82 -5.97
C THR A 20 -3.92 -4.57 -7.20
N ASP A 21 -2.67 -5.06 -7.15
CA ASP A 21 -2.01 -5.78 -8.23
C ASP A 21 -2.53 -7.21 -8.41
N PHE A 22 -3.21 -7.78 -7.40
CA PHE A 22 -3.70 -9.16 -7.47
C PHE A 22 -4.79 -9.33 -8.52
N VAL A 23 -5.72 -8.39 -8.66
CA VAL A 23 -6.80 -8.49 -9.63
C VAL A 23 -6.29 -8.59 -11.08
N PRO A 24 -5.46 -7.64 -11.58
CA PRO A 24 -4.91 -7.76 -12.92
C PRO A 24 -3.97 -8.95 -13.09
N THR A 25 -3.26 -9.37 -12.03
CA THR A 25 -2.40 -10.57 -12.10
C THR A 25 -3.22 -11.84 -12.26
N LEU A 26 -4.29 -12.02 -11.47
CA LEU A 26 -5.17 -13.19 -11.60
C LEU A 26 -5.87 -13.22 -12.95
N ALA A 27 -6.29 -12.06 -13.47
CA ALA A 27 -6.83 -11.96 -14.82
C ALA A 27 -5.82 -12.43 -15.88
N ALA A 28 -4.56 -11.97 -15.79
CA ALA A 28 -3.49 -12.37 -16.69
C ALA A 28 -3.17 -13.87 -16.59
N VAL A 29 -3.13 -14.45 -15.38
CA VAL A 29 -2.96 -15.89 -15.16
C VAL A 29 -4.11 -16.69 -15.79
N GLY A 30 -5.35 -16.19 -15.64
CA GLY A 30 -6.56 -16.78 -16.22
C GLY A 30 -6.72 -16.53 -17.74
N LYS A 31 -5.74 -15.85 -18.38
CA LYS A 31 -5.80 -15.46 -19.80
C LYS A 31 -7.07 -14.66 -20.14
N THR A 32 -7.48 -13.81 -19.23
CA THR A 32 -8.60 -12.90 -19.38
C THR A 32 -8.16 -11.46 -19.07
N THR A 33 -9.07 -10.52 -19.22
CA THR A 33 -8.83 -9.11 -18.92
C THR A 33 -9.70 -8.68 -17.73
N VAL A 34 -9.23 -7.66 -17.02
CA VAL A 34 -10.04 -6.99 -16.00
C VAL A 34 -11.28 -6.38 -16.70
N PRO A 35 -12.50 -6.57 -16.15
CA PRO A 35 -13.72 -6.07 -16.77
C PRO A 35 -13.67 -4.57 -17.05
N ALA A 36 -14.24 -4.16 -18.19
CA ALA A 36 -14.37 -2.75 -18.51
C ALA A 36 -15.19 -2.02 -17.42
N GLY A 37 -14.69 -0.89 -16.93
CA GLY A 37 -15.30 -0.14 -15.84
C GLY A 37 -14.87 -0.53 -14.42
N PHE A 38 -14.06 -1.59 -14.26
CA PHE A 38 -13.42 -1.87 -12.98
C PHE A 38 -12.26 -0.88 -12.77
N ILE A 39 -12.41 -0.01 -11.79
CA ILE A 39 -11.40 1.00 -11.46
C ILE A 39 -10.32 0.35 -10.61
N THR A 40 -9.09 0.31 -11.11
CA THR A 40 -7.93 -0.18 -10.38
C THR A 40 -6.68 0.59 -10.81
N ASP A 41 -5.78 0.81 -9.87
CA ASP A 41 -4.41 1.28 -10.07
C ASP A 41 -3.39 0.14 -10.00
N GLY A 42 -3.89 -1.11 -9.93
CA GLY A 42 -3.09 -2.31 -9.86
C GLY A 42 -2.38 -2.62 -11.18
N HIS A 43 -1.16 -3.10 -11.06
CA HIS A 43 -0.33 -3.58 -12.16
C HIS A 43 -0.12 -5.08 -12.04
N SER A 44 -0.26 -5.81 -13.15
CA SER A 44 0.01 -7.25 -13.14
C SER A 44 1.49 -7.52 -12.86
N PHE A 45 1.76 -8.41 -11.92
CA PHE A 45 3.11 -8.91 -11.65
C PHE A 45 3.30 -10.36 -12.17
N VAL A 46 2.51 -10.78 -13.15
CA VAL A 46 2.59 -12.13 -13.70
C VAL A 46 3.97 -12.45 -14.28
N ASP A 47 4.64 -11.47 -14.88
CA ASP A 47 5.97 -11.65 -15.47
C ASP A 47 7.06 -11.77 -14.39
N VAL A 48 6.84 -11.16 -13.21
CA VAL A 48 7.67 -11.41 -12.02
C VAL A 48 7.51 -12.86 -11.55
N LEU A 49 6.27 -13.37 -11.51
CA LEU A 49 6.01 -14.77 -11.13
C LEU A 49 6.63 -15.79 -12.09
N ARG A 50 6.82 -15.41 -13.35
CA ARG A 50 7.50 -16.23 -14.36
C ARG A 50 9.03 -16.09 -14.37
N GLY A 51 9.57 -15.16 -13.58
CA GLY A 51 10.99 -14.82 -13.62
C GLY A 51 11.40 -13.99 -14.85
N GLU A 52 10.46 -13.44 -15.58
CA GLU A 52 10.67 -12.67 -16.82
C GLU A 52 10.92 -11.18 -16.56
N SER A 53 10.61 -10.70 -15.35
CA SER A 53 10.76 -9.30 -14.92
C SER A 53 11.19 -9.20 -13.47
N GLN A 54 11.85 -8.09 -13.11
CA GLN A 54 12.14 -7.73 -11.73
C GLN A 54 11.04 -6.87 -11.08
N GLY A 55 9.94 -6.63 -11.82
CA GLY A 55 8.85 -5.76 -11.42
C GLY A 55 9.01 -4.33 -11.93
N GLU A 56 7.89 -3.70 -12.23
CA GLU A 56 7.83 -2.34 -12.80
C GLU A 56 7.48 -1.29 -11.76
N ARG A 57 6.98 -1.72 -10.61
CA ARG A 57 6.50 -0.80 -9.57
C ARG A 57 7.67 -0.20 -8.80
N GLU A 58 7.81 1.11 -8.86
CA GLU A 58 8.87 1.83 -8.16
C GLU A 58 8.51 2.17 -6.71
N TRP A 59 7.22 2.27 -6.42
CA TRP A 59 6.71 2.63 -5.09
C TRP A 59 5.34 2.00 -4.82
N VAL A 60 5.03 1.88 -3.54
CA VAL A 60 3.72 1.47 -3.03
C VAL A 60 3.22 2.55 -2.09
N PHE A 61 1.94 2.91 -2.22
CA PHE A 61 1.25 3.77 -1.27
C PHE A 61 0.22 2.95 -0.51
N CYS A 62 0.26 3.02 0.80
CA CYS A 62 -0.63 2.26 1.67
C CYS A 62 -1.41 3.18 2.60
N HIS A 63 -2.69 2.92 2.65
CA HIS A 63 -3.62 3.55 3.57
C HIS A 63 -4.17 2.45 4.49
N TYR A 64 -3.95 2.54 5.80
CA TYR A 64 -4.34 1.49 6.73
C TYR A 64 -4.97 2.04 8.00
N SER A 65 -5.80 1.21 8.63
CA SER A 65 -6.33 1.45 9.97
C SER A 65 -5.92 0.30 10.89
N ARG A 66 -5.34 0.62 12.04
CA ARG A 66 -4.91 -0.40 13.01
C ARG A 66 -6.07 -1.21 13.60
N ASN A 67 -7.26 -0.63 13.67
CA ASN A 67 -8.42 -1.23 14.34
C ASN A 67 -9.56 -1.56 13.37
N GLY A 68 -9.30 -1.57 12.06
CA GLY A 68 -10.34 -1.69 11.05
C GLY A 68 -11.23 -0.44 10.97
N THR A 69 -12.16 -0.45 10.03
CA THR A 69 -13.22 0.56 9.96
C THR A 69 -14.30 0.18 10.97
N PRO A 70 -14.66 1.07 11.92
CA PRO A 70 -15.77 0.77 12.82
C PRO A 70 -17.04 0.50 11.99
N ALA A 71 -17.70 -0.63 12.25
CA ALA A 71 -19.00 -0.89 11.66
C ALA A 71 -19.96 0.26 12.02
N ARG A 72 -20.69 0.79 11.04
CA ARG A 72 -21.71 1.81 11.27
C ARG A 72 -22.81 1.21 12.15
N PRO A 73 -23.08 1.77 13.35
CA PRO A 73 -24.23 1.34 14.12
C PRO A 73 -25.52 1.73 13.38
N ALA A 74 -26.38 0.78 13.15
CA ALA A 74 -27.69 1.04 12.54
C ALA A 74 -28.60 1.75 13.55
N GLY A 75 -29.04 2.96 13.26
CA GLY A 75 -30.20 3.60 13.87
C GLY A 75 -30.00 4.97 14.55
N LYS A 76 -30.83 5.94 14.15
CA LYS A 76 -31.20 7.23 14.74
C LYS A 76 -30.25 8.42 14.64
N GLU A 77 -30.64 9.39 13.83
CA GLU A 77 -29.89 10.54 13.28
C GLU A 77 -29.17 11.50 14.25
N LYS A 78 -29.57 11.66 15.47
CA LYS A 78 -28.96 12.63 16.41
C LYS A 78 -27.86 12.05 17.29
N ILE A 79 -27.95 10.78 17.60
CA ILE A 79 -26.85 10.03 18.24
C ILE A 79 -25.75 9.75 17.22
N GLU A 80 -26.12 9.61 15.95
CA GLU A 80 -25.22 9.38 14.84
C GLU A 80 -24.16 10.48 14.67
N GLN A 81 -24.55 11.75 14.67
CA GLN A 81 -23.59 12.86 14.43
C GLN A 81 -22.53 13.00 15.55
N ALA A 82 -22.93 12.78 16.81
CA ALA A 82 -21.98 12.82 17.91
C ALA A 82 -21.07 11.58 17.94
N LEU A 83 -21.62 10.39 17.63
CA LEU A 83 -20.87 9.15 17.51
C LEU A 83 -19.96 9.16 16.27
N GLU A 84 -20.42 9.71 15.15
CA GLU A 84 -19.59 9.90 13.97
C GLU A 84 -18.41 10.83 14.23
N LYS A 85 -18.63 11.95 14.92
CA LYS A 85 -17.54 12.87 15.29
C LYS A 85 -16.52 12.20 16.22
N GLN A 86 -16.98 11.42 17.19
CA GLN A 86 -16.08 10.65 18.08
C GLN A 86 -15.40 9.50 17.33
N ALA A 87 -16.12 8.78 16.47
CA ALA A 87 -15.57 7.71 15.65
C ALA A 87 -14.53 8.26 14.67
N ARG A 88 -14.80 9.38 13.99
CA ARG A 88 -13.84 10.07 13.11
C ARG A 88 -12.58 10.50 13.87
N ALA A 89 -12.72 11.08 15.08
CA ALA A 89 -11.59 11.49 15.90
C ALA A 89 -10.75 10.29 16.39
N LYS A 90 -11.40 9.18 16.74
CA LYS A 90 -10.73 7.93 17.13
C LYS A 90 -10.07 7.25 15.93
N GLN A 91 -10.73 7.24 14.79
CA GLN A 91 -10.26 6.67 13.54
C GLN A 91 -9.05 7.46 13.01
N ALA A 92 -9.10 8.79 13.03
CA ALA A 92 -7.96 9.64 12.66
C ALA A 92 -6.69 9.34 13.46
N LYS A 93 -6.82 8.91 14.72
CA LYS A 93 -5.68 8.51 15.56
C LYS A 93 -5.13 7.11 15.23
N THR A 94 -5.91 6.26 14.59
CA THR A 94 -5.53 4.88 14.26
C THR A 94 -5.21 4.70 12.79
N MET A 95 -5.58 5.66 11.96
CA MET A 95 -5.28 5.68 10.55
C MET A 95 -3.81 6.06 10.33
N GLY A 96 -3.21 5.44 9.34
CA GLY A 96 -1.88 5.77 8.92
C GLY A 96 -1.75 5.65 7.42
N ARG A 97 -0.99 6.55 6.82
CA ARG A 97 -0.61 6.49 5.41
C ARG A 97 0.90 6.45 5.33
N PHE A 98 1.39 5.65 4.41
CA PHE A 98 2.81 5.67 4.07
C PHE A 98 3.01 5.42 2.57
N ALA A 99 4.09 5.98 2.06
CA ALA A 99 4.65 5.61 0.77
C ALA A 99 5.99 4.92 0.97
N ARG A 100 6.30 3.91 0.17
CA ARG A 100 7.60 3.23 0.25
C ARG A 100 8.13 2.88 -1.13
N THR A 101 9.44 2.90 -1.26
CA THR A 101 10.22 2.19 -2.28
C THR A 101 10.70 0.87 -1.70
N GLU A 102 11.49 0.11 -2.44
CA GLU A 102 12.17 -1.08 -1.91
C GLU A 102 13.02 -0.75 -0.66
N ARG A 103 13.63 0.42 -0.62
CA ARG A 103 14.63 0.77 0.39
C ARG A 103 14.16 1.76 1.45
N TYR A 104 13.27 2.67 1.10
CA TYR A 104 12.86 3.77 1.97
C TYR A 104 11.35 3.79 2.18
N LYS A 105 10.94 4.27 3.34
CA LYS A 105 9.53 4.43 3.72
C LYS A 105 9.32 5.76 4.40
N LEU A 106 8.33 6.51 3.93
CA LEU A 106 7.90 7.78 4.49
C LEU A 106 6.46 7.66 4.96
N TYR A 107 6.24 7.97 6.23
CA TYR A 107 4.91 8.10 6.80
C TYR A 107 4.36 9.52 6.62
N GLU A 108 3.05 9.66 6.62
CA GLU A 108 2.35 10.94 6.54
C GLU A 108 2.75 11.93 7.65
N ASP A 109 3.10 11.44 8.82
CA ASP A 109 3.59 12.23 9.95
C ASP A 109 5.06 12.68 9.84
N GLY A 110 5.71 12.39 8.71
CA GLY A 110 7.07 12.79 8.39
C GLY A 110 8.15 11.82 8.87
N ARG A 111 7.81 10.75 9.60
CA ARG A 111 8.78 9.70 9.96
C ARG A 111 9.29 9.02 8.69
N PHE A 112 10.59 8.94 8.56
CA PHE A 112 11.24 8.38 7.37
C PHE A 112 12.32 7.38 7.77
N TYR A 113 12.32 6.23 7.10
CA TYR A 113 13.18 5.10 7.46
C TYR A 113 13.89 4.52 6.24
N ASN A 114 15.11 4.03 6.46
CA ASN A 114 15.78 3.12 5.53
C ASN A 114 15.42 1.68 5.91
N ILE A 115 14.31 1.19 5.42
CA ILE A 115 13.74 -0.12 5.79
C ILE A 115 14.59 -1.31 5.35
N LYS A 116 15.53 -1.13 4.41
CA LYS A 116 16.48 -2.18 4.04
C LYS A 116 17.49 -2.45 5.17
N ASN A 117 17.84 -1.42 5.93
CA ASN A 117 18.82 -1.49 7.01
C ASN A 117 18.19 -1.41 8.41
N ASP A 118 16.92 -1.10 8.50
CA ASP A 118 16.14 -0.94 9.73
C ASP A 118 14.72 -1.47 9.54
N VAL A 119 14.61 -2.78 9.42
CA VAL A 119 13.33 -3.49 9.18
C VAL A 119 12.33 -3.24 10.32
N GLN A 120 12.83 -2.99 11.53
CA GLN A 120 12.00 -2.74 12.72
C GLN A 120 11.56 -1.27 12.84
N GLU A 121 12.02 -0.40 11.95
CA GLU A 121 11.68 1.03 11.94
C GLU A 121 11.96 1.71 13.30
N THR A 122 13.11 1.42 13.88
CA THR A 122 13.52 1.92 15.20
C THR A 122 14.35 3.19 15.14
N ARG A 123 14.93 3.52 13.97
CA ARG A 123 15.87 4.62 13.75
C ARG A 123 15.41 5.54 12.63
N PRO A 124 14.47 6.47 12.89
CA PRO A 124 14.03 7.40 11.88
C PRO A 124 15.16 8.33 11.42
N LEU A 125 15.25 8.57 10.14
CA LEU A 125 16.18 9.52 9.54
C LEU A 125 15.57 10.92 9.61
N ALA A 126 16.20 11.82 10.36
CA ALA A 126 15.79 13.22 10.40
C ALA A 126 16.05 13.92 9.05
N PRO A 127 15.25 14.94 8.66
CA PRO A 127 15.48 15.72 7.46
C PRO A 127 16.92 16.28 7.39
N GLY A 128 17.53 16.12 6.24
CA GLY A 128 18.91 16.59 6.00
C GLY A 128 20.02 15.78 6.70
N LYS A 129 19.68 14.68 7.38
CA LYS A 129 20.64 13.80 8.06
C LYS A 129 20.92 12.50 7.30
N GLY A 130 20.21 12.27 6.21
CA GLY A 130 20.42 11.13 5.33
C GLY A 130 21.47 11.39 4.26
N SER A 131 21.83 10.35 3.51
CA SER A 131 22.63 10.49 2.28
C SER A 131 21.84 11.26 1.22
N ALA A 132 22.52 11.75 0.19
CA ALA A 132 21.86 12.39 -0.96
C ALA A 132 20.77 11.51 -1.57
N ALA A 133 20.99 10.19 -1.66
CA ALA A 133 20.00 9.23 -2.13
C ALA A 133 18.80 9.12 -1.19
N ALA A 134 19.01 9.15 0.13
CA ALA A 134 17.92 9.13 1.11
C ALA A 134 17.05 10.40 1.00
N GLU A 135 17.69 11.58 0.87
CA GLU A 135 16.94 12.83 0.72
C GLU A 135 16.21 12.94 -0.63
N ALA A 136 16.76 12.36 -1.70
CA ALA A 136 16.06 12.24 -2.98
C ALA A 136 14.83 11.34 -2.85
N ALA A 137 14.97 10.18 -2.22
CA ALA A 137 13.86 9.28 -1.95
C ALA A 137 12.79 9.92 -1.05
N ARG A 138 13.20 10.69 -0.02
CA ARG A 138 12.26 11.44 0.82
C ARG A 138 11.40 12.41 -0.01
N ARG A 139 12.03 13.18 -0.91
CA ARG A 139 11.30 14.11 -1.79
C ARG A 139 10.36 13.38 -2.75
N GLN A 140 10.80 12.27 -3.33
CA GLN A 140 9.97 11.44 -4.20
C GLN A 140 8.74 10.92 -3.43
N LEU A 141 8.93 10.33 -2.27
CA LEU A 141 7.84 9.78 -1.45
C LEU A 141 6.90 10.88 -0.92
N GLN A 142 7.43 12.07 -0.62
CA GLN A 142 6.60 13.22 -0.25
C GLN A 142 5.71 13.65 -1.42
N SER A 143 6.26 13.72 -2.62
CA SER A 143 5.48 14.03 -3.84
C SER A 143 4.34 13.04 -4.08
N ILE A 144 4.55 11.75 -3.75
CA ILE A 144 3.49 10.73 -3.80
C ILE A 144 2.40 11.04 -2.77
N HIS A 145 2.76 11.34 -1.53
CA HIS A 145 1.79 11.74 -0.50
C HIS A 145 0.95 12.96 -0.93
N ASP A 146 1.60 13.95 -1.53
CA ASP A 146 0.95 15.20 -1.95
C ASP A 146 -0.05 14.99 -3.11
N GLN A 147 0.17 13.97 -3.94
CA GLN A 147 -0.71 13.60 -5.06
C GLN A 147 -1.88 12.71 -4.64
N MET A 148 -1.74 11.99 -3.53
CA MET A 148 -2.79 11.08 -3.08
C MET A 148 -3.94 11.84 -2.41
N PRO A 149 -5.20 11.50 -2.75
CA PRO A 149 -6.35 12.14 -2.14
C PRO A 149 -6.32 11.98 -0.62
N PRO A 150 -6.84 12.97 0.13
CA PRO A 150 -7.00 12.80 1.56
C PRO A 150 -7.90 11.60 1.85
N TRP A 151 -7.67 10.96 3.00
CA TRP A 151 -8.53 9.88 3.42
C TRP A 151 -9.98 10.34 3.53
N GLN A 152 -10.87 9.57 2.93
CA GLN A 152 -12.30 9.75 3.06
C GLN A 152 -12.90 8.46 3.64
N PRO A 153 -13.84 8.55 4.59
CA PRO A 153 -14.55 7.38 5.05
C PRO A 153 -15.32 6.77 3.88
N PHE A 154 -15.27 5.45 3.75
CA PHE A 154 -16.16 4.75 2.83
C PHE A 154 -17.60 4.93 3.34
N LEU A 155 -18.34 5.76 2.67
CA LEU A 155 -19.79 5.88 2.87
C LEU A 155 -20.43 5.00 1.79
N PRO A 156 -21.17 3.94 2.16
CA PRO A 156 -21.97 3.22 1.17
C PRO A 156 -22.91 4.22 0.50
N SER A 157 -22.94 4.23 -0.83
CA SER A 157 -23.95 4.97 -1.60
C SER A 157 -25.34 4.47 -1.17
N GLU A 158 -26.24 5.40 -0.89
CA GLU A 158 -27.64 5.10 -0.66
C GLU A 158 -28.26 4.41 -1.87
#